data_3c70df6716f62f5d2831b6422428ca77
#
_entry.id   3c70df6716f62f5d2831b6422428ca77
#
_cell.length_a   1.000
_cell.length_b   1.000
_cell.length_c   1.000
_cell.angle_alpha   90.00
_cell.angle_beta   90.00
_cell.angle_gamma   90.00
#
_symmetry.space_group_name_H-M   'P 1'
#
loop_
_entity.id
_entity.type
_entity.pdbx_description
1 polymer ?
#
loop_
_entity_poly.entity_id
_entity_poly.type
_entity_poly.pdbx_seq_one_letter_code
_entity_poly.pdbx_strand_id
1 'polypeptide(L)'
;MKSAKFTRKSLPLAVAGAAALIGLAGCERPPQDVVQLGYNGLGMEAVINPRINAAKIAENIPPAPEPPAADIPAKAKDVYQNVQVLGDLSITEFNRLMLAISKWVAADWPEAERCNYCHASENRALDDKYQKLVA
;
A
#
# COMPACT_ATOMS: atom_id res chain seq x y z
N MET A 1 12.26 61.16 -40.06
CA MET A 1 12.09 60.17 -39.00
C MET A 1 10.86 60.56 -38.15
N LYS A 2 9.72 59.84 -38.30
CA LYS A 2 8.50 60.10 -37.53
C LYS A 2 8.49 59.24 -36.27
N SER A 3 8.68 59.85 -35.12
CA SER A 3 8.63 59.19 -33.82
C SER A 3 7.17 58.81 -33.50
N ALA A 4 6.91 57.52 -33.39
CA ALA A 4 5.60 57.01 -32.97
C ALA A 4 5.41 57.29 -31.49
N LYS A 5 4.49 58.17 -31.13
CA LYS A 5 4.05 58.37 -29.75
C LYS A 5 3.23 57.14 -29.28
N PHE A 6 3.88 56.30 -28.57
CA PHE A 6 3.23 55.14 -27.89
C PHE A 6 2.34 55.69 -26.77
N THR A 7 1.02 55.65 -26.96
CA THR A 7 0.08 56.20 -25.99
C THR A 7 0.00 55.27 -24.77
N ARG A 8 0.42 55.75 -23.60
CA ARG A 8 0.45 55.09 -22.30
C ARG A 8 -0.89 54.46 -21.82
N LYS A 9 -2.00 54.70 -22.54
CA LYS A 9 -3.35 54.26 -22.16
C LYS A 9 -3.70 52.84 -22.64
N SER A 10 -2.97 52.26 -23.58
CA SER A 10 -3.24 50.89 -24.07
C SER A 10 -2.51 49.79 -23.33
N LEU A 11 -1.46 50.13 -22.55
CA LEU A 11 -0.64 49.19 -21.80
C LEU A 11 -1.44 48.46 -20.68
N PRO A 12 -2.25 49.16 -19.83
CA PRO A 12 -3.00 48.45 -18.77
C PRO A 12 -4.07 47.51 -19.33
N LEU A 13 -4.65 47.81 -20.48
CA LEU A 13 -5.68 46.94 -21.07
C LEU A 13 -5.07 45.66 -21.65
N ALA A 14 -3.90 45.72 -22.25
CA ALA A 14 -3.18 44.57 -22.78
C ALA A 14 -2.66 43.64 -21.67
N VAL A 15 -2.19 44.21 -20.54
CA VAL A 15 -1.76 43.44 -19.38
C VAL A 15 -2.93 42.77 -18.68
N ALA A 16 -4.07 43.44 -18.53
CA ALA A 16 -5.27 42.87 -17.98
C ALA A 16 -5.83 41.72 -18.85
N GLY A 17 -5.81 41.84 -20.15
CA GLY A 17 -6.21 40.81 -21.10
C GLY A 17 -5.29 39.54 -21.02
N ALA A 18 -3.98 39.75 -20.95
CA ALA A 18 -3.04 38.66 -20.80
C ALA A 18 -3.18 37.92 -19.46
N ALA A 19 -3.39 38.64 -18.37
CA ALA A 19 -3.64 38.04 -17.04
C ALA A 19 -4.95 37.23 -17.00
N ALA A 20 -6.02 37.68 -17.66
CA ALA A 20 -7.27 36.97 -17.77
C ALA A 20 -7.14 35.66 -18.57
N LEU A 21 -6.35 35.65 -19.66
CA LEU A 21 -6.11 34.45 -20.45
C LEU A 21 -5.27 33.39 -19.70
N ILE A 22 -4.31 33.80 -18.88
CA ILE A 22 -3.51 32.90 -18.04
C ILE A 22 -4.38 32.30 -16.92
N GLY A 23 -5.30 33.07 -16.33
CA GLY A 23 -6.23 32.60 -15.33
C GLY A 23 -7.23 31.54 -15.84
N LEU A 24 -7.62 31.61 -17.10
CA LEU A 24 -8.55 30.64 -17.72
C LEU A 24 -7.84 29.32 -18.08
N ALA A 25 -6.55 29.35 -18.40
CA ALA A 25 -5.79 28.14 -18.72
C ALA A 25 -5.49 27.24 -17.50
N GLY A 26 -5.65 27.76 -16.27
CA GLY A 26 -5.37 27.00 -15.05
C GLY A 26 -6.54 26.20 -14.50
N CYS A 27 -7.74 26.28 -15.11
CA CYS A 27 -8.95 25.65 -14.61
C CYS A 27 -9.30 24.31 -15.29
N GLU A 28 -8.35 23.66 -15.95
CA GLU A 28 -8.63 22.34 -16.50
C GLU A 28 -8.77 21.33 -15.37
N ARG A 29 -10.01 20.92 -15.10
CA ARG A 29 -10.29 19.86 -14.12
C ARG A 29 -9.66 18.57 -14.59
N PRO A 30 -8.78 17.93 -13.79
CA PRO A 30 -8.20 16.65 -14.20
C PRO A 30 -9.31 15.61 -14.43
N PRO A 31 -9.17 14.74 -15.41
CA PRO A 31 -10.12 13.66 -15.63
C PRO A 31 -10.24 12.84 -14.34
N GLN A 32 -11.46 12.44 -14.01
CA GLN A 32 -11.75 11.64 -12.84
C GLN A 32 -12.27 10.27 -13.28
N ASP A 33 -11.76 9.21 -12.69
CA ASP A 33 -12.32 7.88 -12.80
C ASP A 33 -13.15 7.58 -11.56
N VAL A 34 -14.32 7.01 -11.75
CA VAL A 34 -15.19 6.57 -10.67
C VAL A 34 -15.21 5.04 -10.66
N VAL A 35 -14.77 4.46 -9.56
CA VAL A 35 -14.69 3.01 -9.39
C VAL A 35 -15.62 2.59 -8.25
N GLN A 36 -16.53 1.65 -8.54
CA GLN A 36 -17.36 1.04 -7.52
C GLN A 36 -16.54 0.10 -6.65
N LEU A 37 -16.48 0.34 -5.33
CA LEU A 37 -15.70 -0.45 -4.37
C LEU A 37 -16.52 -1.42 -3.54
N GLY A 38 -17.84 -1.28 -3.52
CA GLY A 38 -18.74 -2.11 -2.72
C GLY A 38 -19.81 -2.79 -3.56
N TYR A 39 -20.82 -3.32 -2.89
CA TYR A 39 -22.00 -3.85 -3.56
C TYR A 39 -22.70 -2.74 -4.35
N ASN A 40 -23.15 -3.07 -5.57
CA ASN A 40 -23.94 -2.16 -6.38
C ASN A 40 -25.14 -1.63 -5.59
N GLY A 41 -25.32 -0.32 -5.57
CA GLY A 41 -26.42 0.34 -4.87
C GLY A 41 -26.10 0.80 -3.44
N LEU A 42 -24.92 0.54 -2.89
CA LEU A 42 -24.52 1.04 -1.58
C LEU A 42 -23.76 2.39 -1.62
N GLY A 43 -23.57 2.97 -2.81
CA GLY A 43 -22.91 4.26 -2.97
C GLY A 43 -21.43 4.30 -2.55
N MET A 44 -20.79 3.14 -2.42
CA MET A 44 -19.37 3.06 -2.11
C MET A 44 -18.55 3.23 -3.38
N GLU A 45 -18.27 4.47 -3.72
CA GLU A 45 -17.52 4.84 -4.92
C GLU A 45 -16.22 5.55 -4.53
N ALA A 46 -15.13 5.20 -5.19
CA ALA A 46 -13.90 5.96 -5.12
C ALA A 46 -13.78 6.86 -6.35
N VAL A 47 -13.65 8.15 -6.12
CA VAL A 47 -13.33 9.13 -7.15
C VAL A 47 -11.80 9.27 -7.21
N ILE A 48 -11.22 8.86 -8.30
CA ILE A 48 -9.78 8.70 -8.45
C ILE A 48 -9.26 9.69 -9.49
N ASN A 49 -8.13 10.34 -9.19
CA ASN A 49 -7.35 11.05 -10.20
C ASN A 49 -6.40 10.05 -10.87
N PRO A 50 -6.56 9.72 -12.17
CA PRO A 50 -5.77 8.69 -12.84
C PRO A 50 -4.27 8.97 -12.81
N ARG A 51 -3.85 10.24 -12.88
CA ARG A 51 -2.44 10.63 -12.87
C ARG A 51 -1.77 10.30 -11.52
N ILE A 52 -2.45 10.61 -10.41
CA ILE A 52 -1.95 10.31 -9.07
C ILE A 52 -2.05 8.80 -8.80
N ASN A 53 -3.12 8.17 -9.25
CA ASN A 53 -3.33 6.75 -9.04
C ASN A 53 -2.28 5.89 -9.76
N ALA A 54 -1.88 6.25 -10.96
CA ALA A 54 -0.81 5.55 -11.67
C ALA A 54 0.52 5.53 -10.90
N ALA A 55 0.88 6.67 -10.28
CA ALA A 55 2.07 6.75 -9.43
C ALA A 55 1.92 5.86 -8.18
N LYS A 56 0.77 5.93 -7.50
CA LYS A 56 0.49 5.08 -6.33
C LYS A 56 0.48 3.59 -6.65
N ILE A 57 -0.08 3.20 -7.80
CA ILE A 57 -0.04 1.80 -8.24
C ILE A 57 1.40 1.35 -8.47
N ALA A 58 2.25 2.20 -9.08
CA ALA A 58 3.65 1.88 -9.32
C ALA A 58 4.43 1.71 -7.99
N GLU A 59 4.12 2.52 -6.98
CA GLU A 59 4.71 2.40 -5.63
C GLU A 59 4.24 1.15 -4.88
N ASN A 60 3.02 0.67 -5.16
CA ASN A 60 2.38 -0.45 -4.47
C ASN A 60 2.46 -1.76 -5.25
N ILE A 61 3.35 -1.88 -6.24
CA ILE A 61 3.60 -3.16 -6.89
C ILE A 61 4.18 -4.13 -5.85
N PRO A 62 3.51 -5.27 -5.59
CA PRO A 62 4.03 -6.25 -4.65
C PRO A 62 5.37 -6.79 -5.14
N PRO A 63 6.29 -7.15 -4.22
CA PRO A 63 7.53 -7.79 -4.60
C PRO A 63 7.26 -9.09 -5.38
N ALA A 64 8.22 -9.49 -6.21
CA ALA A 64 8.12 -10.75 -6.92
C ALA A 64 7.88 -11.92 -5.93
N PRO A 65 7.03 -12.88 -6.27
CA PRO A 65 6.79 -14.03 -5.40
C PRO A 65 8.11 -14.78 -5.13
N GLU A 66 8.31 -15.15 -3.88
CA GLU A 66 9.45 -15.99 -3.52
C GLU A 66 9.35 -17.36 -4.23
N PRO A 67 10.46 -18.01 -4.57
CA PRO A 67 10.43 -19.35 -5.14
C PRO A 67 9.72 -20.32 -4.20
N PRO A 68 9.11 -21.40 -4.72
CA PRO A 68 8.44 -22.40 -3.89
C PRO A 68 9.36 -22.89 -2.76
N ALA A 69 8.76 -23.17 -1.59
CA ALA A 69 9.51 -23.79 -0.50
C ALA A 69 10.00 -25.19 -0.93
N ALA A 70 11.16 -25.60 -0.40
CA ALA A 70 11.65 -26.96 -0.65
C ALA A 70 10.60 -27.98 -0.19
N ASP A 71 10.30 -28.97 -1.01
CA ASP A 71 9.38 -30.05 -0.67
C ASP A 71 10.07 -31.01 0.32
N ILE A 72 9.69 -30.86 1.60
CA ILE A 72 10.16 -31.75 2.68
C ILE A 72 8.96 -32.56 3.14
N PRO A 73 9.05 -33.91 3.19
CA PRO A 73 7.93 -34.76 3.57
C PRO A 73 7.39 -34.53 4.98
N ALA A 74 8.26 -34.08 5.91
CA ALA A 74 7.88 -33.85 7.29
C ALA A 74 6.89 -32.70 7.43
N LYS A 75 5.81 -32.94 8.14
CA LYS A 75 4.74 -31.98 8.40
C LYS A 75 4.99 -31.20 9.69
N ALA A 76 4.44 -30.00 9.76
CA ALA A 76 4.60 -29.15 10.95
C ALA A 76 4.05 -29.82 12.22
N LYS A 77 2.94 -30.54 12.14
CA LYS A 77 2.35 -31.29 13.27
C LYS A 77 3.25 -32.40 13.81
N ASP A 78 4.15 -32.95 12.98
CA ASP A 78 5.03 -34.07 13.37
C ASP A 78 6.29 -33.57 14.11
N VAL A 79 6.62 -32.28 13.96
CA VAL A 79 7.86 -31.69 14.48
C VAL A 79 7.58 -30.64 15.55
N TYR A 80 6.54 -29.84 15.38
CA TYR A 80 6.19 -28.77 16.32
C TYR A 80 5.02 -29.16 17.22
N GLN A 81 5.07 -28.69 18.46
CA GLN A 81 3.99 -28.89 19.41
C GLN A 81 2.92 -27.79 19.27
N ASN A 82 1.67 -28.15 19.55
CA ASN A 82 0.54 -27.22 19.59
C ASN A 82 0.28 -26.47 18.26
N VAL A 83 0.42 -27.16 17.14
CA VAL A 83 0.02 -26.63 15.82
C VAL A 83 -1.39 -27.08 15.51
N GLN A 84 -2.38 -26.18 15.72
CA GLN A 84 -3.80 -26.53 15.62
C GLN A 84 -4.34 -26.47 14.17
N VAL A 85 -3.95 -25.47 13.41
CA VAL A 85 -4.55 -25.19 12.08
C VAL A 85 -3.58 -25.50 10.94
N LEU A 86 -2.31 -25.17 11.08
CA LEU A 86 -1.30 -25.24 10.01
C LEU A 86 -0.47 -26.52 10.03
N GLY A 87 -0.95 -27.56 10.71
CA GLY A 87 -0.20 -28.79 10.94
C GLY A 87 0.13 -29.58 9.68
N ASP A 88 -0.65 -29.45 8.62
CA ASP A 88 -0.47 -30.18 7.36
C ASP A 88 0.52 -29.53 6.38
N LEU A 89 0.99 -28.32 6.70
CA LEU A 89 2.05 -27.68 5.93
C LEU A 89 3.38 -28.42 6.11
N SER A 90 4.23 -28.40 5.07
CA SER A 90 5.62 -28.81 5.24
C SER A 90 6.34 -27.89 6.23
N ILE A 91 7.40 -28.37 6.86
CA ILE A 91 8.18 -27.56 7.84
C ILE A 91 8.67 -26.25 7.19
N THR A 92 9.11 -26.33 5.94
CA THR A 92 9.63 -25.16 5.21
C THR A 92 8.55 -24.12 4.91
N GLU A 93 7.37 -24.56 4.48
CA GLU A 93 6.21 -23.67 4.27
C GLU A 93 5.71 -23.08 5.58
N PHE A 94 5.62 -23.89 6.64
CA PHE A 94 5.23 -23.42 7.96
C PHE A 94 6.17 -22.31 8.47
N ASN A 95 7.48 -22.54 8.42
CA ASN A 95 8.45 -21.54 8.86
C ASN A 95 8.41 -20.27 8.02
N ARG A 96 8.25 -20.40 6.70
CA ARG A 96 8.10 -19.25 5.80
C ARG A 96 6.85 -18.44 6.15
N LEU A 97 5.73 -19.12 6.41
CA LEU A 97 4.49 -18.46 6.79
C LEU A 97 4.63 -17.75 8.15
N MET A 98 5.26 -18.37 9.13
CA MET A 98 5.54 -17.72 10.43
C MET A 98 6.39 -16.46 10.27
N LEU A 99 7.41 -16.49 9.43
CA LEU A 99 8.22 -15.31 9.12
C LEU A 99 7.41 -14.22 8.41
N ALA A 100 6.57 -14.59 7.47
CA ALA A 100 5.72 -13.64 6.76
C ALA A 100 4.71 -12.96 7.71
N ILE A 101 4.04 -13.74 8.55
CA ILE A 101 3.11 -13.24 9.58
C ILE A 101 3.84 -12.31 10.55
N SER A 102 5.03 -12.69 11.01
CA SER A 102 5.79 -11.86 11.96
C SER A 102 6.20 -10.51 11.35
N LYS A 103 6.56 -10.47 10.07
CA LYS A 103 6.87 -9.24 9.34
C LYS A 103 5.65 -8.33 9.18
N TRP A 104 4.50 -8.94 9.00
CA TRP A 104 3.24 -8.21 8.79
C TRP A 104 2.65 -7.69 10.10
N VAL A 105 2.52 -8.56 11.09
CA VAL A 105 1.81 -8.26 12.36
C VAL A 105 2.70 -7.49 13.34
N ALA A 106 4.00 -7.77 13.35
CA ALA A 106 4.97 -7.15 14.25
C ALA A 106 5.99 -6.27 13.48
N ALA A 107 5.52 -5.52 12.48
CA ALA A 107 6.35 -4.70 11.61
C ALA A 107 7.19 -3.68 12.40
N ASP A 108 6.62 -3.09 13.44
CA ASP A 108 7.25 -2.06 14.29
C ASP A 108 8.21 -2.63 15.36
N TRP A 109 8.27 -3.96 15.48
CA TRP A 109 9.19 -4.61 16.42
C TRP A 109 10.58 -4.83 15.79
N PRO A 110 11.65 -4.85 16.62
CA PRO A 110 12.98 -5.22 16.15
C PRO A 110 12.95 -6.59 15.46
N GLU A 111 13.61 -6.72 14.33
CA GLU A 111 13.55 -7.93 13.50
C GLU A 111 13.90 -9.21 14.27
N ALA A 112 14.91 -9.14 15.15
CA ALA A 112 15.33 -10.28 15.99
C ALA A 112 14.28 -10.70 17.03
N GLU A 113 13.34 -9.82 17.38
CA GLU A 113 12.36 -10.03 18.44
C GLU A 113 10.93 -10.22 17.93
N ARG A 114 10.68 -10.13 16.62
CA ARG A 114 9.33 -10.22 16.04
C ARG A 114 8.59 -11.50 16.43
N CYS A 115 9.30 -12.62 16.52
CA CYS A 115 8.69 -13.88 16.97
C CYS A 115 8.17 -13.80 18.42
N ASN A 116 8.84 -13.02 19.27
CA ASN A 116 8.48 -12.84 20.66
C ASN A 116 7.24 -11.94 20.86
N TYR A 117 6.77 -11.28 19.80
CA TYR A 117 5.50 -10.57 19.85
C TYR A 117 4.34 -11.53 20.13
N CYS A 118 4.28 -12.66 19.42
CA CYS A 118 3.23 -13.66 19.55
C CYS A 118 3.62 -14.84 20.44
N HIS A 119 4.89 -15.20 20.55
CA HIS A 119 5.37 -16.38 21.28
C HIS A 119 6.12 -16.00 22.56
N ALA A 120 6.04 -16.87 23.59
CA ALA A 120 6.98 -16.82 24.68
C ALA A 120 8.40 -17.15 24.17
N SER A 121 9.41 -16.47 24.71
CA SER A 121 10.79 -16.57 24.22
C SER A 121 11.36 -17.98 24.32
N GLU A 122 11.01 -18.73 25.35
CA GLU A 122 11.59 -20.04 25.65
C GLU A 122 10.80 -21.21 25.06
N ASN A 123 9.47 -21.11 25.02
CA ASN A 123 8.61 -22.16 24.50
C ASN A 123 7.51 -21.59 23.60
N ARG A 124 7.67 -21.71 22.30
CA ARG A 124 6.73 -21.20 21.31
C ARG A 124 5.42 -21.98 21.23
N ALA A 125 5.32 -23.15 21.88
CA ALA A 125 4.10 -23.93 21.93
C ALA A 125 3.09 -23.39 22.95
N LEU A 126 3.52 -22.59 23.94
CA LEU A 126 2.65 -22.04 24.96
C LEU A 126 1.66 -21.01 24.37
N ASP A 127 0.45 -21.01 24.90
CA ASP A 127 -0.64 -20.07 24.57
C ASP A 127 -0.79 -18.99 25.63
N ASP A 128 0.30 -18.56 26.21
CA ASP A 128 0.35 -17.59 27.31
C ASP A 128 0.29 -16.13 26.83
N LYS A 129 0.41 -15.90 25.53
CA LYS A 129 0.28 -14.57 24.92
C LYS A 129 -1.00 -14.42 24.14
N TYR A 130 -1.75 -13.37 24.46
CA TYR A 130 -3.00 -13.03 23.77
C TYR A 130 -2.83 -12.86 22.25
N GLN A 131 -1.71 -12.29 21.84
CA GLN A 131 -1.38 -12.07 20.43
C GLN A 131 -1.30 -13.39 19.63
N LYS A 132 -0.86 -14.48 20.26
CA LYS A 132 -0.84 -15.81 19.63
C LYS A 132 -2.24 -16.38 19.47
N LEU A 133 -3.15 -16.08 20.39
CA LEU A 133 -4.52 -16.60 20.38
C LEU A 133 -5.40 -15.91 19.33
N VAL A 134 -5.06 -14.68 18.91
CA VAL A 134 -5.85 -13.87 17.98
C VAL A 134 -5.24 -13.76 16.57
N ALA A 135 -4.00 -14.18 16.39
CA ALA A 135 -3.34 -14.20 15.10
C ALA A 135 -3.65 -15.48 14.33
#